data_2516dcc80302dd8d3936cd9321f815a9
#
_entry.id   2516dcc80302dd8d3936cd9321f815a9
#
_cell.length_a   1.000
_cell.length_b   1.000
_cell.length_c   1.000
_cell.angle_alpha   90.00
_cell.angle_beta   90.00
_cell.angle_gamma   90.00
#
_symmetry.space_group_name_H-M   'P 1'
#
loop_
_entity.id
_entity.type
_entity.pdbx_description
1 polymer ?
#
loop_
_entity_poly.entity_id
_entity_poly.type
_entity_poly.pdbx_seq_one_letter_code
_entity_poly.pdbx_strand_id
1 'polypeptide(L)'
;MSEQQLAEAFVEMADTLVDDFDLIDFLHVLTVRCVRLLNVSAAGLLLTDQRGALQLVAASTEQTRLLELFQLQTDQGPCVECFRTGKPIEVVDLAAATDRWPRFVEAAHRTGFAAVHALPMRLRTDVIGALNLFSTQPGGLGEHPPSASARPWPTSPPSD
;
A
#
# COMPACT_ATOMS: atom_id res chain seq x y z
N MET A 1 12.16 -4.07 -8.15
CA MET A 1 10.90 -4.75 -8.51
C MET A 1 9.93 -3.69 -9.00
N SER A 2 9.34 -3.91 -10.14
CA SER A 2 8.39 -2.94 -10.70
C SER A 2 7.04 -3.08 -10.01
N GLU A 3 6.22 -2.05 -10.14
CA GLU A 3 4.86 -2.07 -9.60
C GLU A 3 4.05 -3.23 -10.16
N GLN A 4 4.19 -3.46 -11.46
CA GLN A 4 3.45 -4.54 -12.10
C GLN A 4 3.94 -5.91 -11.64
N GLN A 5 5.23 -6.07 -11.47
CA GLN A 5 5.79 -7.33 -10.98
C GLN A 5 5.32 -7.64 -9.56
N LEU A 6 5.25 -6.62 -8.71
CA LEU A 6 4.77 -6.81 -7.36
C LEU A 6 3.29 -7.23 -7.36
N ALA A 7 2.47 -6.56 -8.16
CA ALA A 7 1.07 -6.89 -8.26
C ALA A 7 0.86 -8.32 -8.78
N GLU A 8 1.61 -8.68 -9.82
CA GLU A 8 1.52 -10.02 -10.39
C GLU A 8 1.92 -11.09 -9.41
N ALA A 9 2.94 -10.81 -8.60
CA ALA A 9 3.39 -11.78 -7.61
C ALA A 9 2.31 -12.05 -6.57
N PHE A 10 1.64 -11.01 -6.08
CA PHE A 10 0.54 -11.19 -5.15
C PHE A 10 -0.58 -12.02 -5.76
N VAL A 11 -0.96 -11.71 -6.99
CA VAL A 11 -2.07 -12.39 -7.64
C VAL A 11 -1.72 -13.86 -7.92
N GLU A 12 -0.53 -14.12 -8.44
CA GLU A 12 -0.11 -15.48 -8.74
C GLU A 12 -0.12 -16.35 -7.49
N MET A 13 0.40 -15.83 -6.41
CA MET A 13 0.46 -16.59 -5.17
C MET A 13 -0.92 -16.84 -4.61
N ALA A 14 -1.81 -15.86 -4.72
CA ALA A 14 -3.19 -16.03 -4.28
C ALA A 14 -3.88 -17.12 -5.08
N ASP A 15 -3.62 -17.19 -6.38
CA ASP A 15 -4.25 -18.19 -7.24
C ASP A 15 -3.80 -19.62 -6.94
N THR A 16 -2.60 -19.78 -6.40
CA THR A 16 -2.09 -21.12 -6.13
C THR A 16 -2.52 -21.67 -4.78
N LEU A 17 -3.07 -20.83 -3.92
CA LEU A 17 -3.53 -21.28 -2.61
C LEU A 17 -4.98 -21.68 -2.66
N VAL A 18 -5.28 -22.84 -2.08
CA VAL A 18 -6.63 -23.37 -2.13
C VAL A 18 -7.37 -23.20 -0.83
N ASP A 19 -6.66 -22.95 0.23
CA ASP A 19 -7.25 -22.81 1.56
C ASP A 19 -7.34 -21.32 1.89
N ASP A 20 -8.54 -20.79 2.02
CA ASP A 20 -8.74 -19.38 2.28
C ASP A 20 -8.05 -18.90 3.54
N PHE A 21 -8.00 -19.76 4.56
CA PHE A 21 -7.36 -19.41 5.80
C PHE A 21 -5.86 -19.19 5.59
N ASP A 22 -5.22 -20.12 4.89
CA ASP A 22 -3.80 -20.00 4.58
C ASP A 22 -3.52 -18.82 3.66
N LEU A 23 -4.46 -18.52 2.77
CA LEU A 23 -4.33 -17.40 1.87
C LEU A 23 -4.27 -16.07 2.63
N ILE A 24 -5.14 -15.88 3.60
CA ILE A 24 -5.15 -14.65 4.37
C ILE A 24 -3.84 -14.48 5.15
N ASP A 25 -3.37 -15.55 5.80
CA ASP A 25 -2.10 -15.52 6.51
C ASP A 25 -0.95 -15.21 5.58
N PHE A 26 -0.94 -15.84 4.41
CA PHE A 26 0.10 -15.65 3.42
C PHE A 26 0.15 -14.20 2.93
N LEU A 27 -1.02 -13.62 2.64
CA LEU A 27 -1.08 -12.24 2.18
C LEU A 27 -0.62 -11.27 3.26
N HIS A 28 -0.91 -11.58 4.52
CA HIS A 28 -0.43 -10.75 5.63
C HIS A 28 1.11 -10.77 5.68
N VAL A 29 1.71 -11.95 5.57
CA VAL A 29 3.17 -12.07 5.58
C VAL A 29 3.77 -11.31 4.41
N LEU A 30 3.17 -11.41 3.23
CA LEU A 30 3.67 -10.65 2.06
C LEU A 30 3.58 -9.16 2.28
N THR A 31 2.49 -8.71 2.90
CA THR A 31 2.31 -7.28 3.19
C THR A 31 3.41 -6.79 4.12
N VAL A 32 3.73 -7.56 5.15
CA VAL A 32 4.80 -7.21 6.08
C VAL A 32 6.15 -7.18 5.36
N ARG A 33 6.38 -8.12 4.46
CA ARG A 33 7.63 -8.16 3.70
C ARG A 33 7.76 -6.98 2.74
N CYS A 34 6.64 -6.53 2.16
CA CYS A 34 6.64 -5.35 1.31
C CYS A 34 7.15 -4.13 2.05
N VAL A 35 6.77 -4.00 3.31
CA VAL A 35 7.23 -2.87 4.14
C VAL A 35 8.75 -2.85 4.17
N ARG A 36 9.37 -4.00 4.37
CA ARG A 36 10.83 -4.08 4.46
C ARG A 36 11.50 -3.90 3.11
N LEU A 37 10.97 -4.56 2.09
CA LEU A 37 11.60 -4.54 0.77
C LEU A 37 11.52 -3.18 0.11
N LEU A 38 10.44 -2.46 0.33
CA LEU A 38 10.21 -1.17 -0.30
C LEU A 38 10.56 0.00 0.59
N ASN A 39 11.03 -0.29 1.80
CA ASN A 39 11.47 0.74 2.74
C ASN A 39 10.37 1.77 3.02
N VAL A 40 9.16 1.26 3.27
CA VAL A 40 8.03 2.10 3.66
C VAL A 40 7.66 1.78 5.09
N SER A 41 6.76 2.57 5.67
CA SER A 41 6.41 2.41 7.08
C SER A 41 5.31 1.38 7.31
N ALA A 42 4.40 1.26 6.36
CA ALA A 42 3.28 0.33 6.50
C ALA A 42 2.68 0.04 5.13
N ALA A 43 1.92 -1.04 5.04
CA ALA A 43 1.27 -1.43 3.79
C ALA A 43 -0.08 -2.05 4.06
N GLY A 44 -1.01 -1.86 3.12
CA GLY A 44 -2.32 -2.46 3.16
C GLY A 44 -2.70 -2.99 1.78
N LEU A 45 -3.39 -4.10 1.73
CA LEU A 45 -3.80 -4.74 0.49
C LEU A 45 -5.31 -4.90 0.46
N LEU A 46 -5.93 -4.38 -0.59
CA LEU A 46 -7.37 -4.51 -0.80
C LEU A 46 -7.60 -5.26 -2.10
N LEU A 47 -8.51 -6.20 -2.07
CA LEU A 47 -8.89 -6.95 -3.28
C LEU A 47 -10.40 -7.00 -3.38
N THR A 48 -10.90 -7.17 -4.61
CA THR A 48 -12.34 -7.26 -4.82
C THR A 48 -12.84 -8.64 -4.43
N ASP A 49 -14.07 -8.67 -3.93
CA ASP A 49 -14.74 -9.94 -3.73
C ASP A 49 -15.41 -10.36 -5.06
N GLN A 50 -16.20 -11.42 -5.02
CA GLN A 50 -16.84 -11.95 -6.23
C GLN A 50 -17.85 -10.96 -6.83
N ARG A 51 -18.28 -9.99 -6.06
CA ARG A 51 -19.25 -8.99 -6.51
C ARG A 51 -18.58 -7.72 -7.00
N GLY A 52 -17.26 -7.67 -6.94
CA GLY A 52 -16.52 -6.48 -7.36
C GLY A 52 -16.37 -5.42 -6.28
N ALA A 53 -16.76 -5.71 -5.05
CA ALA A 53 -16.61 -4.76 -3.95
C ALA A 53 -15.22 -4.90 -3.32
N LEU A 54 -14.56 -3.78 -3.06
CA LEU A 54 -13.24 -3.81 -2.44
C LEU A 54 -13.33 -4.25 -0.99
N GLN A 55 -12.43 -5.11 -0.60
CA GLN A 55 -12.32 -5.58 0.77
C GLN A 55 -10.89 -5.57 1.22
N LEU A 56 -10.67 -5.25 2.48
CA LEU A 56 -9.34 -5.27 3.07
C LEU A 56 -8.97 -6.72 3.35
N VAL A 57 -7.87 -7.19 2.79
CA VAL A 57 -7.43 -8.58 3.00
C VAL A 57 -6.17 -8.67 3.84
N ALA A 58 -5.36 -7.64 3.90
CA ALA A 58 -4.15 -7.66 4.73
C ALA A 58 -3.68 -6.26 5.03
N ALA A 59 -3.08 -6.08 6.21
CA ALA A 59 -2.46 -4.82 6.59
C ALA A 59 -1.29 -5.15 7.49
N SER A 60 -0.22 -4.35 7.40
CA SER A 60 0.99 -4.62 8.16
C SER A 60 0.87 -4.25 9.63
N THR A 61 -0.02 -3.32 9.97
CA THR A 61 -0.26 -2.91 11.35
C THR A 61 -1.74 -2.68 11.57
N GLU A 62 -2.14 -2.66 12.84
CA GLU A 62 -3.54 -2.41 13.19
C GLU A 62 -3.96 -1.00 12.79
N GLN A 63 -3.07 -0.03 12.95
CA GLN A 63 -3.38 1.34 12.55
C GLN A 63 -3.65 1.43 11.06
N THR A 64 -2.86 0.71 10.26
CA THR A 64 -3.05 0.67 8.81
C THR A 64 -4.38 0.01 8.47
N ARG A 65 -4.71 -1.07 9.19
CA ARG A 65 -5.97 -1.76 8.99
C ARG A 65 -7.16 -0.81 9.19
N LEU A 66 -7.13 -0.05 10.27
CA LEU A 66 -8.20 0.88 10.57
C LEU A 66 -8.30 2.01 9.54
N LEU A 67 -7.14 2.49 9.07
CA LEU A 67 -7.13 3.54 8.07
C LEU A 67 -7.68 3.04 6.74
N GLU A 68 -7.35 1.80 6.36
CA GLU A 68 -7.89 1.23 5.13
C GLU A 68 -9.39 1.03 5.21
N LEU A 69 -9.89 0.55 6.36
CA LEU A 69 -11.33 0.41 6.56
C LEU A 69 -12.01 1.77 6.49
N PHE A 70 -11.36 2.81 7.00
CA PHE A 70 -11.89 4.16 6.93
C PHE A 70 -12.03 4.63 5.48
N GLN A 71 -11.04 4.33 4.63
CA GLN A 71 -11.14 4.66 3.20
C GLN A 71 -12.36 3.99 2.57
N LEU A 72 -12.59 2.72 2.89
CA LEU A 72 -13.72 1.99 2.35
C LEU A 72 -15.05 2.56 2.85
N GLN A 73 -15.12 2.92 4.12
CA GLN A 73 -16.35 3.46 4.69
C GLN A 73 -16.70 4.83 4.15
N THR A 74 -15.71 5.69 3.97
CA THR A 74 -15.96 7.05 3.51
C THR A 74 -15.91 7.17 1.99
N ASP A 75 -15.48 6.11 1.31
CA ASP A 75 -15.32 6.09 -0.14
C ASP A 75 -14.39 7.20 -0.59
N GLN A 76 -13.38 7.49 0.21
CA GLN A 76 -12.36 8.51 -0.07
C GLN A 76 -10.99 7.94 0.20
N GLY A 77 -10.05 8.31 -0.64
CA GLY A 77 -8.66 8.00 -0.40
C GLY A 77 -7.95 7.55 -1.65
N PRO A 78 -6.61 7.54 -1.62
CA PRO A 78 -5.83 7.16 -2.79
C PRO A 78 -6.08 5.72 -3.23
N CYS A 79 -6.35 4.82 -2.29
CA CYS A 79 -6.61 3.43 -2.62
C CYS A 79 -7.88 3.28 -3.44
N VAL A 80 -8.95 3.93 -3.02
CA VAL A 80 -10.23 3.88 -3.72
C VAL A 80 -10.09 4.49 -5.10
N GLU A 81 -9.42 5.63 -5.19
CA GLU A 81 -9.23 6.30 -6.48
C GLU A 81 -8.33 5.46 -7.40
N CYS A 82 -7.28 4.86 -6.86
CA CYS A 82 -6.40 3.98 -7.61
C CYS A 82 -7.17 2.81 -8.22
N PHE A 83 -8.03 2.20 -7.42
CA PHE A 83 -8.85 1.09 -7.90
C PHE A 83 -9.79 1.53 -9.01
N ARG A 84 -10.43 2.69 -8.85
CA ARG A 84 -11.39 3.17 -9.84
C ARG A 84 -10.74 3.56 -11.16
N THR A 85 -9.57 4.20 -11.09
CA THR A 85 -8.91 4.69 -12.29
C THR A 85 -7.99 3.65 -12.92
N GLY A 86 -7.56 2.67 -12.15
CA GLY A 86 -6.59 1.69 -12.62
C GLY A 86 -5.20 2.26 -12.78
N LYS A 87 -4.92 3.40 -12.16
CA LYS A 87 -3.63 4.08 -12.29
C LYS A 87 -2.99 4.24 -10.92
N PRO A 88 -1.64 4.19 -10.86
CA PRO A 88 -0.96 4.47 -9.61
C PRO A 88 -1.27 5.88 -9.13
N ILE A 89 -1.43 6.03 -7.82
CA ILE A 89 -1.64 7.31 -7.19
C ILE A 89 -0.49 7.53 -6.22
N GLU A 90 0.32 8.55 -6.47
CA GLU A 90 1.43 8.86 -5.59
C GLU A 90 1.16 10.19 -4.91
N VAL A 91 1.17 10.21 -3.59
CA VAL A 91 0.98 11.43 -2.82
C VAL A 91 2.21 11.58 -1.95
N VAL A 92 3.14 12.42 -2.41
CA VAL A 92 4.43 12.59 -1.72
C VAL A 92 4.29 13.43 -0.46
N ASP A 93 3.21 14.17 -0.33
CA ASP A 93 2.93 14.97 0.88
C ASP A 93 1.42 15.02 1.07
N LEU A 94 0.93 14.24 2.03
CA LEU A 94 -0.50 14.15 2.28
C LEU A 94 -1.10 15.49 2.69
N ALA A 95 -0.32 16.35 3.35
CA ALA A 95 -0.83 17.65 3.74
C ALA A 95 -1.24 18.50 2.53
N ALA A 96 -0.63 18.26 1.37
CA ALA A 96 -0.96 18.99 0.15
C ALA A 96 -2.17 18.39 -0.57
N ALA A 97 -2.71 17.28 -0.10
CA ALA A 97 -3.83 16.59 -0.75
C ALA A 97 -5.14 16.76 -0.01
N THR A 98 -5.21 17.70 0.92
CA THR A 98 -6.40 17.90 1.76
C THR A 98 -7.65 18.19 0.94
N ASP A 99 -7.52 18.90 -0.17
CA ASP A 99 -8.67 19.23 -1.00
C ASP A 99 -9.24 18.01 -1.71
N ARG A 100 -8.40 17.01 -1.93
CA ARG A 100 -8.77 15.82 -2.68
C ARG A 100 -9.49 14.80 -1.82
N TRP A 101 -8.96 14.56 -0.62
CA TRP A 101 -9.51 13.57 0.30
C TRP A 101 -9.42 14.11 1.73
N PRO A 102 -10.25 15.10 2.10
CA PRO A 102 -10.07 15.75 3.39
C PRO A 102 -10.21 14.81 4.59
N ARG A 103 -11.12 13.86 4.54
CA ARG A 103 -11.30 12.93 5.65
C ARG A 103 -10.13 11.94 5.74
N PHE A 104 -9.69 11.46 4.59
CA PHE A 104 -8.57 10.53 4.58
C PHE A 104 -7.29 11.20 5.07
N VAL A 105 -7.02 12.42 4.60
CA VAL A 105 -5.80 13.13 4.99
C VAL A 105 -5.77 13.37 6.49
N GLU A 106 -6.90 13.73 7.07
CA GLU A 106 -6.98 13.93 8.50
C GLU A 106 -6.72 12.63 9.26
N ALA A 107 -7.34 11.54 8.82
CA ALA A 107 -7.16 10.26 9.47
C ALA A 107 -5.72 9.77 9.35
N ALA A 108 -5.11 9.94 8.19
CA ALA A 108 -3.73 9.54 7.97
C ALA A 108 -2.78 10.36 8.82
N HIS A 109 -3.04 11.64 8.94
CA HIS A 109 -2.23 12.52 9.77
C HIS A 109 -2.27 12.07 11.23
N ARG A 110 -3.44 11.73 11.73
CA ARG A 110 -3.57 11.24 13.10
C ARG A 110 -2.84 9.92 13.32
N THR A 111 -2.68 9.14 12.26
CA THR A 111 -1.96 7.88 12.33
C THR A 111 -0.44 8.08 12.21
N GLY A 112 -0.02 9.28 11.79
CA GLY A 112 1.39 9.59 11.66
C GLY A 112 1.94 9.44 10.27
N PHE A 113 1.10 9.18 9.27
CA PHE A 113 1.58 9.03 7.89
C PHE A 113 1.64 10.36 7.18
N ALA A 114 2.68 10.55 6.37
CA ALA A 114 2.90 11.78 5.62
C ALA A 114 2.83 11.57 4.11
N ALA A 115 2.97 10.34 3.64
CA ALA A 115 2.95 10.04 2.22
C ALA A 115 2.29 8.70 1.98
N VAL A 116 1.68 8.52 0.80
CA VAL A 116 1.08 7.25 0.43
C VAL A 116 1.28 7.01 -1.06
N HIS A 117 1.47 5.76 -1.41
CA HIS A 117 1.66 5.33 -2.77
C HIS A 117 0.69 4.18 -3.00
N ALA A 118 -0.32 4.37 -3.83
CA ALA A 118 -1.30 3.34 -4.12
C ALA A 118 -1.03 2.76 -5.50
N LEU A 119 -0.94 1.44 -5.56
CA LEU A 119 -0.61 0.74 -6.81
C LEU A 119 -1.77 -0.17 -7.18
N PRO A 120 -2.22 -0.14 -8.46
CA PRO A 120 -3.31 -1.02 -8.87
C PRO A 120 -2.83 -2.45 -8.96
N MET A 121 -3.66 -3.36 -8.47
CA MET A 121 -3.41 -4.80 -8.58
C MET A 121 -4.21 -5.31 -9.76
N ARG A 122 -3.52 -5.87 -10.75
CA ARG A 122 -4.20 -6.33 -11.96
C ARG A 122 -4.04 -7.82 -12.14
N LEU A 123 -5.11 -8.45 -12.63
CA LEU A 123 -5.05 -9.82 -13.11
C LEU A 123 -5.40 -9.71 -14.59
N ARG A 124 -4.42 -9.93 -15.44
CA ARG A 124 -4.55 -9.69 -16.88
C ARG A 124 -4.83 -8.21 -17.11
N THR A 125 -5.98 -7.87 -17.68
CA THR A 125 -6.33 -6.46 -17.91
C THR A 125 -7.26 -5.90 -16.84
N ASP A 126 -7.73 -6.73 -15.92
CA ASP A 126 -8.71 -6.30 -14.92
C ASP A 126 -8.03 -5.81 -13.67
N VAL A 127 -8.50 -4.68 -13.14
CA VAL A 127 -8.03 -4.17 -11.87
C VAL A 127 -8.83 -4.88 -10.78
N ILE A 128 -8.14 -5.64 -9.95
CA ILE A 128 -8.81 -6.44 -8.93
C ILE A 128 -8.54 -5.94 -7.52
N GLY A 129 -7.81 -4.85 -7.38
CA GLY A 129 -7.55 -4.31 -6.05
C GLY A 129 -6.51 -3.22 -6.08
N ALA A 130 -5.97 -2.92 -4.91
CA ALA A 130 -4.93 -1.92 -4.76
C ALA A 130 -4.03 -2.26 -3.59
N LEU A 131 -2.75 -1.95 -3.75
CA LEU A 131 -1.76 -2.08 -2.70
C LEU A 131 -1.39 -0.68 -2.26
N ASN A 132 -1.57 -0.36 -0.98
CA ASN A 132 -1.22 0.93 -0.42
C ASN A 132 0.08 0.82 0.36
N LEU A 133 0.98 1.74 0.09
CA LEU A 133 2.26 1.83 0.80
C LEU A 133 2.31 3.18 1.49
N PHE A 134 2.47 3.17 2.82
CA PHE A 134 2.42 4.38 3.63
C PHE A 134 3.78 4.70 4.21
N SER A 135 4.12 5.98 4.27
CA SER A 135 5.37 6.43 4.88
C SER A 135 5.11 7.52 5.89
N THR A 136 5.90 7.52 6.96
CA THR A 136 5.80 8.56 7.97
C THR A 136 6.54 9.82 7.56
N GLN A 137 7.29 9.77 6.47
CA GLN A 137 8.02 10.93 5.96
C GLN A 137 7.53 11.26 4.55
N PRO A 138 7.50 12.53 4.17
CA PRO A 138 7.13 12.90 2.82
C PRO A 138 8.14 12.37 1.81
N GLY A 139 7.71 12.20 0.58
CA GLY A 139 8.58 11.76 -0.49
C GLY A 139 7.97 10.63 -1.27
N GLY A 140 8.46 10.42 -2.48
CA GLY A 140 8.00 9.33 -3.33
C GLY A 140 8.65 8.02 -2.97
N LEU A 141 8.09 6.95 -3.49
CA LEU A 141 8.61 5.62 -3.27
C LEU A 141 10.02 5.54 -3.83
N GLY A 142 10.95 5.10 -2.99
CA GLY A 142 12.34 5.00 -3.39
C GLY A 142 13.15 6.25 -3.19
N GLU A 143 12.52 7.34 -2.78
CA GLU A 143 13.24 8.59 -2.56
C GLU A 143 13.68 8.77 -1.12
N HIS A 144 13.21 7.95 -0.23
CA HIS A 144 13.58 8.08 1.17
C HIS A 144 15.00 7.58 1.35
N PRO A 145 15.80 8.31 2.11
CA PRO A 145 17.12 7.82 2.44
C PRO A 145 16.95 6.56 3.26
N PRO A 146 17.83 5.64 3.10
CA PRO A 146 17.71 4.36 3.75
C PRO A 146 17.58 4.51 5.22
N SER A 147 17.49 5.51 5.76
CA SER A 147 17.28 5.67 7.06
C SER A 147 17.88 6.88 7.28
N ALA A 148 17.12 7.67 7.53
CA ALA A 148 17.59 8.80 7.99
C ALA A 148 18.32 8.48 9.07
N SER A 149 18.00 7.57 9.57
CA SER A 149 18.64 7.16 10.45
C SER A 149 19.54 6.32 9.88
N ALA A 150 19.36 5.82 9.18
CA ALA A 150 20.12 4.99 8.78
C ALA A 150 20.88 5.31 7.77
N ARG A 151 21.38 5.26 7.67
CA ARG A 151 21.93 5.25 6.77
C ARG A 151 22.45 4.26 6.54
N PRO A 152 22.58 3.73 6.35
CA PRO A 152 22.83 2.87 5.78
C PRO A 152 23.08 1.73 5.52
N TRP A 153 22.82 1.57 5.39
CA TRP A 153 23.16 0.48 4.77
C TRP A 153 24.53 0.52 4.55
N PRO A 154 25.12 0.19 4.70
CA PRO A 154 26.28 0.34 4.34
C PRO A 154 26.51 0.08 3.01
N THR A 155 26.39 0.62 2.64
CA THR A 155 26.59 0.78 1.71
C THR A 155 27.11 1.08 1.07
N SER A 156 27.32 1.14 1.58
CA SER A 156 27.77 1.64 1.12
C SER A 156 28.28 1.95 0.91
N PRO A 157 28.71 1.80 1.09
CA PRO A 157 29.24 2.30 0.94
C PRO A 157 29.53 2.75 0.53
N PRO A 158 29.74 2.92 0.71
CA PRO A 158 29.80 3.51 0.36
C PRO A 158 29.78 3.82 -0.21
N SER A 159 29.92 3.65 -0.06
CA SER A 159 29.82 4.05 -0.57
C SER A 159 29.53 4.28 -0.94
N ASP A 160 29.64 4.14 -0.65
CA ASP A 160 29.30 4.43 -0.86
C ASP A 160 29.36 4.55 -1.07
#